data_2c44e0ed9f98032b0719512eebd21a51
#
_entry.id   2c44e0ed9f98032b0719512eebd21a51
#
_cell.length_a   1.000
_cell.length_b   1.000
_cell.length_c   1.000
_cell.angle_alpha   90.00
_cell.angle_beta   90.00
_cell.angle_gamma   90.00
#
_symmetry.space_group_name_H-M   'P 1'
#
loop_
_entity.id
_entity.type
_entity.pdbx_description
1 polymer ?
#
loop_
_entity_poly.entity_id
_entity_poly.type
_entity_poly.pdbx_seq_one_letter_code
_entity_poly.pdbx_strand_id
1 'polypeptide(L)'
;VRNLTRILLVLVILGGLMAGLGPREPAVRTPGAAPGQTADPAVLAAREAALPDIVPGAEARVVWAGEAGAVTPWSVLYLHGFSASSEEIRPVPDRVAAALGANLVFARLPGHGRSAEAMAEATAGDWLDDTDLMLDVARAVGERVLVIGTSTGGTLAAWAATEPDMADRIAGVVLVSPNFAVADPAGVLLEWPFAAVFVPWIVGPERGFEPLNEAQATYWTERYPSIATVRLGALLRELRGRDLGTAGMPVLVLFSEADSVVSVAATRAAAARWGGPVTLAPQVLPGTGVDPSAHVIAGDIVSPAMTGPVTDAILGWVAELPR
;
A
#
# COMPACT_ATOMS: atom_id res chain seq x y z
N VAL A 1 -16.60 -27.54 42.25
CA VAL A 1 -17.15 -27.53 40.90
C VAL A 1 -17.89 -26.18 40.62
N ARG A 2 -18.91 -25.83 41.44
CA ARG A 2 -19.75 -24.61 41.23
C ARG A 2 -18.97 -23.28 41.22
N ASN A 3 -17.92 -23.17 42.03
CA ASN A 3 -17.06 -21.96 42.05
C ASN A 3 -16.13 -21.88 40.82
N LEU A 4 -15.60 -23.03 40.38
CA LEU A 4 -14.76 -23.10 39.19
C LEU A 4 -15.55 -22.69 37.93
N THR A 5 -16.82 -23.19 37.81
CA THR A 5 -17.70 -22.81 36.70
C THR A 5 -18.02 -21.30 36.68
N ARG A 6 -18.23 -20.70 37.87
CA ARG A 6 -18.45 -19.23 37.98
C ARG A 6 -17.22 -18.43 37.59
N ILE A 7 -16.03 -18.85 38.03
CA ILE A 7 -14.77 -18.22 37.66
C ILE A 7 -14.56 -18.31 36.15
N LEU A 8 -14.78 -19.47 35.56
CA LEU A 8 -14.65 -19.65 34.11
C LEU A 8 -15.62 -18.78 33.34
N LEU A 9 -16.88 -18.67 33.78
CA LEU A 9 -17.88 -17.79 33.17
C LEU A 9 -17.48 -16.31 33.26
N VAL A 10 -16.98 -15.86 34.41
CA VAL A 10 -16.48 -14.48 34.57
C VAL A 10 -15.29 -14.21 33.65
N LEU A 11 -14.35 -15.15 33.53
CA LEU A 11 -13.20 -15.02 32.62
C LEU A 11 -13.64 -14.97 31.15
N VAL A 12 -14.64 -15.77 30.75
CA VAL A 12 -15.20 -15.74 29.39
C VAL A 12 -15.90 -14.42 29.13
N ILE A 13 -16.68 -13.90 30.09
CA ILE A 13 -17.36 -12.60 29.96
C ILE A 13 -16.32 -11.46 29.88
N LEU A 14 -15.32 -11.46 30.77
CA LEU A 14 -14.25 -10.46 30.75
C LEU A 14 -13.44 -10.54 29.45
N GLY A 15 -13.10 -11.75 29.00
CA GLY A 15 -12.44 -11.97 27.71
C GLY A 15 -13.28 -11.44 26.53
N GLY A 16 -14.58 -11.71 26.55
CA GLY A 16 -15.51 -11.20 25.54
C GLY A 16 -15.63 -9.67 25.56
N LEU A 17 -15.70 -9.07 26.75
CA LEU A 17 -15.70 -7.61 26.91
C LEU A 17 -14.38 -6.99 26.44
N MET A 18 -13.25 -7.57 26.79
CA MET A 18 -11.94 -7.11 26.32
C MET A 18 -11.80 -7.25 24.80
N ALA A 19 -12.29 -8.35 24.22
CA ALA A 19 -12.29 -8.53 22.76
C ALA A 19 -13.21 -7.56 22.03
N GLY A 20 -14.33 -7.15 22.65
CA GLY A 20 -15.27 -6.19 22.05
C GLY A 20 -14.93 -4.72 22.29
N LEU A 21 -14.49 -4.37 23.48
CA LEU A 21 -14.33 -2.98 23.95
C LEU A 21 -12.87 -2.58 24.17
N GLY A 22 -11.91 -3.50 24.05
CA GLY A 22 -10.50 -3.19 24.26
C GLY A 22 -9.93 -2.24 23.21
N PRO A 23 -8.89 -1.46 23.57
CA PRO A 23 -8.26 -0.52 22.66
C PRO A 23 -7.62 -1.25 21.48
N ARG A 24 -7.86 -0.74 20.29
CA ARG A 24 -7.24 -1.17 19.04
C ARG A 24 -6.35 -0.08 18.50
N GLU A 25 -5.31 -0.46 17.76
CA GLU A 25 -4.50 0.51 17.03
C GLU A 25 -5.40 1.30 16.08
N PRO A 26 -5.40 2.64 16.14
CA PRO A 26 -6.25 3.43 15.28
C PRO A 26 -5.71 3.51 13.85
N ALA A 27 -6.61 3.67 12.89
CA ALA A 27 -6.34 4.10 11.52
C ALA A 27 -7.26 5.29 11.25
N VAL A 28 -6.90 6.46 11.76
CA VAL A 28 -7.74 7.66 11.67
C VAL A 28 -7.00 8.69 10.84
N ARG A 29 -7.59 9.04 9.70
CA ARG A 29 -7.17 10.19 8.90
C ARG A 29 -7.38 11.46 9.74
N THR A 30 -6.42 12.38 9.67
CA THR A 30 -6.53 13.71 10.26
C THR A 30 -7.22 14.65 9.26
N PRO A 31 -8.51 14.96 9.41
CA PRO A 31 -9.19 15.86 8.49
C PRO A 31 -8.54 17.23 8.55
N GLY A 32 -8.03 17.71 7.44
CA GLY A 32 -7.50 19.06 7.34
C GLY A 32 -5.99 19.21 7.50
N ALA A 33 -5.19 18.16 7.34
CA ALA A 33 -3.88 18.35 6.72
C ALA A 33 -4.20 18.99 5.37
N ALA A 34 -4.19 20.31 5.32
CA ALA A 34 -4.99 21.20 4.52
C ALA A 34 -5.14 20.72 3.06
N PRO A 35 -6.36 20.44 2.56
CA PRO A 35 -6.59 20.34 1.14
C PRO A 35 -6.06 21.64 0.49
N GLY A 36 -5.08 21.53 -0.40
CA GLY A 36 -4.55 22.65 -1.17
C GLY A 36 -3.33 23.39 -0.62
N GLN A 37 -2.80 23.07 0.59
CA GLN A 37 -1.55 23.72 1.03
C GLN A 37 -0.28 23.06 0.51
N THR A 38 -0.33 21.85 -0.05
CA THR A 38 0.87 21.04 -0.30
C THR A 38 0.88 20.29 -1.63
N ALA A 39 -0.06 20.55 -2.53
CA ALA A 39 -0.05 19.98 -3.88
C ALA A 39 1.10 20.54 -4.77
N ASP A 40 1.89 21.46 -4.25
CA ASP A 40 3.07 22.00 -4.93
C ASP A 40 4.24 20.99 -4.80
N PRO A 41 4.77 20.48 -5.91
CA PRO A 41 5.96 19.63 -5.92
C PRO A 41 7.17 20.21 -5.20
N ALA A 42 7.31 21.53 -5.14
CA ALA A 42 8.39 22.20 -4.41
C ALA A 42 8.23 22.03 -2.88
N VAL A 43 6.99 22.06 -2.38
CA VAL A 43 6.71 21.79 -0.97
C VAL A 43 6.99 20.33 -0.62
N LEU A 44 6.65 19.40 -1.54
CA LEU A 44 7.01 17.99 -1.40
C LEU A 44 8.52 17.80 -1.30
N ALA A 45 9.28 18.41 -2.20
CA ALA A 45 10.74 18.33 -2.17
C ALA A 45 11.34 18.93 -0.88
N ALA A 46 10.79 20.05 -0.38
CA ALA A 46 11.22 20.66 0.88
C ALA A 46 10.90 19.76 2.09
N ARG A 47 9.74 19.10 2.10
CA ARG A 47 9.36 18.11 3.13
C ARG A 47 10.36 16.95 3.18
N GLU A 48 10.71 16.39 2.04
CA GLU A 48 11.65 15.28 1.97
C GLU A 48 13.07 15.72 2.39
N ALA A 49 13.52 16.88 1.93
CA ALA A 49 14.83 17.45 2.29
C ALA A 49 14.98 17.76 3.79
N ALA A 50 13.87 17.92 4.53
CA ALA A 50 13.88 18.13 5.97
C ALA A 50 14.15 16.83 6.77
N LEU A 51 14.12 15.66 6.13
CA LEU A 51 14.36 14.37 6.75
C LEU A 51 15.80 13.92 6.47
N PRO A 52 16.65 13.74 7.51
CA PRO A 52 18.08 13.56 7.31
C PRO A 52 18.51 12.15 6.91
N ASP A 53 17.61 11.16 7.05
CA ASP A 53 17.91 9.73 6.98
C ASP A 53 17.15 8.99 5.87
N ILE A 54 16.65 9.71 4.86
CA ILE A 54 16.03 9.05 3.71
C ILE A 54 17.10 8.33 2.90
N VAL A 55 16.83 7.07 2.57
CA VAL A 55 17.66 6.29 1.64
C VAL A 55 17.65 7.00 0.27
N PRO A 56 18.83 7.35 -0.30
CA PRO A 56 18.90 8.03 -1.59
C PRO A 56 18.15 7.28 -2.69
N GLY A 57 17.22 7.94 -3.36
CA GLY A 57 16.33 7.36 -4.38
C GLY A 57 14.96 6.92 -3.83
N ALA A 58 14.79 6.83 -2.51
CA ALA A 58 13.50 6.49 -1.90
C ALA A 58 12.61 7.70 -1.60
N GLU A 59 13.08 8.93 -1.88
CA GLU A 59 12.33 10.16 -1.62
C GLU A 59 11.01 10.21 -2.38
N ALA A 60 9.99 10.79 -1.77
CA ALA A 60 8.80 11.19 -2.50
C ALA A 60 9.17 12.29 -3.51
N ARG A 61 8.75 12.13 -4.76
CA ARG A 61 9.18 13.02 -5.84
C ARG A 61 8.24 13.00 -7.03
N VAL A 62 8.32 14.05 -7.85
CA VAL A 62 7.72 14.09 -9.18
C VAL A 62 8.83 13.90 -10.22
N VAL A 63 8.63 12.93 -11.12
CA VAL A 63 9.44 12.75 -12.33
C VAL A 63 8.65 13.36 -13.48
N TRP A 64 9.19 14.43 -14.06
CA TRP A 64 8.53 15.19 -15.11
C TRP A 64 8.69 14.51 -16.47
N ALA A 65 7.61 14.38 -17.24
CA ALA A 65 7.64 13.86 -18.60
C ALA A 65 8.31 14.83 -19.60
N GLY A 66 8.39 16.09 -19.24
CA GLY A 66 8.96 17.18 -20.04
C GLY A 66 9.44 18.32 -19.17
N GLU A 67 8.99 19.54 -19.45
CA GLU A 67 9.32 20.72 -18.66
C GLU A 67 8.76 20.60 -17.23
N ALA A 68 9.60 20.93 -16.25
CA ALA A 68 9.19 20.91 -14.85
C ALA A 68 8.06 21.92 -14.58
N GLY A 69 7.01 21.46 -13.89
CA GLY A 69 5.81 22.26 -13.62
C GLY A 69 4.74 22.19 -14.72
N ALA A 70 5.02 21.57 -15.87
CA ALA A 70 4.00 21.38 -16.91
C ALA A 70 3.00 20.28 -16.50
N VAL A 71 1.70 20.57 -16.67
CA VAL A 71 0.62 19.59 -16.47
C VAL A 71 0.51 18.71 -17.72
N THR A 72 0.36 17.41 -17.52
CA THR A 72 0.20 16.43 -18.59
C THR A 72 -1.23 15.87 -18.63
N PRO A 73 -1.71 15.30 -19.77
CA PRO A 73 -3.05 14.69 -19.83
C PRO A 73 -3.25 13.56 -18.82
N TRP A 74 -2.17 12.86 -18.46
CA TRP A 74 -2.15 11.85 -17.41
C TRP A 74 -1.06 12.16 -16.39
N SER A 75 -1.32 11.84 -15.12
CA SER A 75 -0.28 11.58 -14.14
C SER A 75 -0.39 10.14 -13.64
N VAL A 76 0.74 9.58 -13.25
CA VAL A 76 0.82 8.27 -12.60
C VAL A 76 1.21 8.49 -11.14
N LEU A 77 0.41 8.03 -10.20
CA LEU A 77 0.76 7.97 -8.77
C LEU A 77 1.16 6.55 -8.43
N TYR A 78 2.36 6.35 -7.90
CA TYR A 78 2.82 5.07 -7.40
C TYR A 78 2.87 5.04 -5.87
N LEU A 79 2.15 4.07 -5.29
CA LEU A 79 2.10 3.76 -3.86
C LEU A 79 2.78 2.41 -3.63
N HIS A 80 3.89 2.39 -2.90
CA HIS A 80 4.68 1.18 -2.66
C HIS A 80 4.15 0.31 -1.51
N GLY A 81 4.68 -0.90 -1.36
CA GLY A 81 4.33 -1.87 -0.33
C GLY A 81 4.94 -1.57 1.05
N PHE A 82 4.51 -2.36 2.04
CA PHE A 82 5.04 -2.31 3.40
C PHE A 82 6.51 -2.70 3.44
N SER A 83 7.29 -1.98 4.21
CA SER A 83 8.75 -2.04 4.32
C SER A 83 9.54 -1.67 3.05
N ALA A 84 8.89 -1.52 1.89
CA ALA A 84 9.51 -1.19 0.63
C ALA A 84 9.69 0.34 0.43
N SER A 85 10.05 0.73 -0.78
CA SER A 85 10.14 2.11 -1.24
C SER A 85 9.64 2.24 -2.68
N SER A 86 9.77 3.43 -3.27
CA SER A 86 9.44 3.65 -4.68
C SER A 86 10.17 2.71 -5.65
N GLU A 87 11.30 2.12 -5.25
CA GLU A 87 12.11 1.22 -6.07
C GLU A 87 11.53 -0.21 -6.20
N GLU A 88 10.47 -0.54 -5.44
CA GLU A 88 9.92 -1.89 -5.30
C GLU A 88 9.61 -2.57 -6.64
N ILE A 89 8.89 -1.90 -7.53
CA ILE A 89 8.55 -2.46 -8.85
C ILE A 89 9.10 -1.62 -10.02
N ARG A 90 10.08 -0.75 -9.76
CA ARG A 90 10.72 -0.01 -10.85
C ARG A 90 11.44 -0.97 -11.81
N PRO A 91 11.39 -0.69 -13.13
CA PRO A 91 10.90 0.51 -13.79
C PRO A 91 9.44 0.44 -14.31
N VAL A 92 8.55 -0.36 -13.72
CA VAL A 92 7.17 -0.48 -14.23
C VAL A 92 6.44 0.87 -14.24
N PRO A 93 6.36 1.64 -13.12
CA PRO A 93 5.71 2.95 -13.11
C PRO A 93 6.36 3.93 -14.09
N ASP A 94 7.69 3.88 -14.21
CA ASP A 94 8.46 4.73 -15.13
C ASP A 94 8.08 4.45 -16.60
N ARG A 95 8.00 3.17 -16.99
CA ARG A 95 7.64 2.76 -18.36
C ARG A 95 6.20 3.11 -18.69
N VAL A 96 5.28 2.91 -17.73
CA VAL A 96 3.87 3.29 -17.89
C VAL A 96 3.75 4.80 -18.06
N ALA A 97 4.38 5.58 -17.21
CA ALA A 97 4.35 7.04 -17.30
C ALA A 97 4.95 7.53 -18.62
N ALA A 98 6.11 7.00 -19.03
CA ALA A 98 6.76 7.35 -20.28
C ALA A 98 5.86 7.05 -21.50
N ALA A 99 5.22 5.89 -21.55
CA ALA A 99 4.32 5.49 -22.63
C ALA A 99 3.08 6.38 -22.74
N LEU A 100 2.60 6.89 -21.60
CA LEU A 100 1.45 7.80 -21.52
C LEU A 100 1.83 9.28 -21.71
N GLY A 101 3.13 9.62 -21.78
CA GLY A 101 3.61 11.00 -21.71
C GLY A 101 3.20 11.68 -20.40
N ALA A 102 3.13 10.92 -19.31
CA ALA A 102 2.61 11.34 -18.03
C ALA A 102 3.70 11.78 -17.06
N ASN A 103 3.42 12.78 -16.25
CA ASN A 103 4.20 13.03 -15.04
C ASN A 103 4.02 11.86 -14.06
N LEU A 104 5.10 11.45 -13.38
CA LEU A 104 5.08 10.34 -12.44
C LEU A 104 5.35 10.84 -11.02
N VAL A 105 4.45 10.53 -10.10
CA VAL A 105 4.56 10.85 -8.69
C VAL A 105 4.89 9.57 -7.93
N PHE A 106 6.05 9.54 -7.31
CA PHE A 106 6.43 8.50 -6.37
C PHE A 106 6.10 8.95 -4.95
N ALA A 107 5.24 8.20 -4.27
CA ALA A 107 5.02 8.38 -2.85
C ALA A 107 6.18 7.75 -2.05
N ARG A 108 6.43 8.28 -0.87
CA ARG A 108 7.18 7.63 0.19
C ARG A 108 6.28 7.60 1.43
N LEU A 109 5.75 6.43 1.72
CA LEU A 109 4.88 6.27 2.88
C LEU A 109 5.63 6.66 4.17
N PRO A 110 5.01 7.42 5.10
CA PRO A 110 5.61 7.75 6.37
C PRO A 110 6.28 6.56 7.05
N GLY A 111 7.49 6.76 7.55
CA GLY A 111 8.31 5.71 8.15
C GLY A 111 9.11 4.85 7.17
N HIS A 112 8.75 4.80 5.88
CA HIS A 112 9.43 3.97 4.88
C HIS A 112 10.59 4.72 4.20
N GLY A 113 11.51 3.93 3.61
CA GLY A 113 12.72 4.48 2.97
C GLY A 113 13.64 5.21 3.95
N ARG A 114 13.60 4.83 5.22
CA ARG A 114 14.35 5.41 6.35
C ARG A 114 14.80 4.30 7.30
N SER A 115 15.18 4.67 8.53
CA SER A 115 15.59 3.70 9.54
C SER A 115 14.44 2.78 10.00
N ALA A 116 14.80 1.67 10.66
CA ALA A 116 13.84 0.73 11.25
C ALA A 116 12.92 1.40 12.29
N GLU A 117 13.47 2.31 13.08
CA GLU A 117 12.74 3.07 14.11
C GLU A 117 11.67 3.96 13.47
N ALA A 118 11.98 4.60 12.34
CA ALA A 118 11.03 5.44 11.62
C ALA A 118 9.76 4.67 11.20
N MET A 119 9.88 3.37 10.86
CA MET A 119 8.71 2.54 10.59
C MET A 119 7.81 2.33 11.81
N ALA A 120 8.39 2.35 13.02
CA ALA A 120 7.60 2.23 14.24
C ALA A 120 6.96 3.56 14.68
N GLU A 121 7.46 4.69 14.21
CA GLU A 121 6.88 6.01 14.51
C GLU A 121 5.62 6.28 13.68
N ALA A 122 5.62 5.86 12.41
CA ALA A 122 4.49 6.09 11.50
C ALA A 122 3.25 5.28 11.92
N THR A 123 2.08 5.88 11.83
CA THR A 123 0.78 5.26 12.09
C THR A 123 0.04 4.93 10.79
N ALA A 124 -1.00 4.10 10.87
CA ALA A 124 -1.88 3.89 9.73
C ALA A 124 -2.57 5.20 9.29
N GLY A 125 -2.89 6.10 10.24
CA GLY A 125 -3.43 7.43 9.94
C GLY A 125 -2.49 8.27 9.09
N ASP A 126 -1.19 8.27 9.42
CA ASP A 126 -0.19 8.98 8.63
C ASP A 126 -0.10 8.46 7.19
N TRP A 127 -0.28 7.15 6.97
CA TRP A 127 -0.30 6.58 5.61
C TRP A 127 -1.56 7.00 4.83
N LEU A 128 -2.72 7.10 5.52
CA LEU A 128 -3.96 7.60 4.91
C LEU A 128 -3.82 9.08 4.52
N ASP A 129 -3.27 9.90 5.42
CA ASP A 129 -3.04 11.33 5.20
C ASP A 129 -2.03 11.58 4.05
N ASP A 130 -0.94 10.78 4.01
CA ASP A 130 0.04 10.88 2.93
C ASP A 130 -0.54 10.42 1.58
N THR A 131 -1.42 9.43 1.57
CA THR A 131 -2.11 9.01 0.34
C THR A 131 -2.97 10.13 -0.23
N ASP A 132 -3.70 10.87 0.60
CA ASP A 132 -4.48 12.05 0.18
C ASP A 132 -3.57 13.14 -0.40
N LEU A 133 -2.49 13.47 0.32
CA LEU A 133 -1.50 14.44 -0.15
C LEU A 133 -0.88 14.04 -1.49
N MET A 134 -0.46 12.78 -1.64
CA MET A 134 0.17 12.31 -2.88
C MET A 134 -0.82 12.30 -4.05
N LEU A 135 -2.10 12.03 -3.78
CA LEU A 135 -3.15 12.13 -4.80
C LEU A 135 -3.40 13.59 -5.21
N ASP A 136 -3.34 14.54 -4.26
CA ASP A 136 -3.40 15.97 -4.56
C ASP A 136 -2.22 16.42 -5.43
N VAL A 137 -0.99 15.97 -5.11
CA VAL A 137 0.20 16.26 -5.95
C VAL A 137 0.01 15.67 -7.36
N ALA A 138 -0.45 14.40 -7.45
CA ALA A 138 -0.69 13.77 -8.75
C ALA A 138 -1.73 14.54 -9.58
N ARG A 139 -2.79 15.05 -8.94
CA ARG A 139 -3.82 15.84 -9.57
C ARG A 139 -3.33 17.23 -10.00
N ALA A 140 -2.40 17.80 -9.26
CA ALA A 140 -1.79 19.09 -9.63
C ALA A 140 -0.89 18.99 -10.86
N VAL A 141 -0.32 17.83 -11.15
CA VAL A 141 0.62 17.63 -12.27
C VAL A 141 0.02 16.84 -13.44
N GLY A 142 -1.25 16.40 -13.35
CA GLY A 142 -1.95 15.69 -14.43
C GLY A 142 -3.46 15.92 -14.40
N GLU A 143 -4.08 15.92 -15.57
CA GLU A 143 -5.53 16.10 -15.70
C GLU A 143 -6.30 14.85 -15.22
N ARG A 144 -5.73 13.65 -15.46
CA ARG A 144 -6.27 12.35 -15.10
C ARG A 144 -5.23 11.59 -14.29
N VAL A 145 -5.62 11.00 -13.17
CA VAL A 145 -4.69 10.27 -12.31
C VAL A 145 -4.88 8.77 -12.48
N LEU A 146 -3.82 8.06 -12.86
CA LEU A 146 -3.70 6.60 -12.77
C LEU A 146 -2.98 6.26 -11.47
N VAL A 147 -3.64 5.57 -10.56
CA VAL A 147 -3.02 5.11 -9.31
C VAL A 147 -2.52 3.68 -9.49
N ILE A 148 -1.24 3.45 -9.25
CA ILE A 148 -0.63 2.11 -9.20
C ILE A 148 -0.23 1.84 -7.75
N GLY A 149 -0.78 0.81 -7.13
CA GLY A 149 -0.47 0.45 -5.76
C GLY A 149 -0.01 -0.99 -5.62
N THR A 150 1.15 -1.20 -5.01
CA THR A 150 1.68 -2.54 -4.73
C THR A 150 1.41 -2.92 -3.27
N SER A 151 0.92 -4.13 -3.01
CA SER A 151 0.73 -4.68 -1.66
C SER A 151 -0.04 -3.71 -0.75
N THR A 152 0.58 -3.15 0.28
CA THR A 152 0.00 -2.10 1.15
C THR A 152 -0.35 -0.82 0.38
N GLY A 153 0.43 -0.45 -0.65
CA GLY A 153 0.06 0.62 -1.57
C GLY A 153 -1.24 0.33 -2.31
N GLY A 154 -1.50 -0.95 -2.63
CA GLY A 154 -2.78 -1.40 -3.17
C GLY A 154 -3.94 -1.29 -2.17
N THR A 155 -3.67 -1.53 -0.87
CA THR A 155 -4.64 -1.28 0.22
C THR A 155 -5.02 0.20 0.28
N LEU A 156 -4.02 1.09 0.23
CA LEU A 156 -4.21 2.55 0.26
C LEU A 156 -4.93 3.06 -0.99
N ALA A 157 -4.58 2.56 -2.17
CA ALA A 157 -5.26 2.89 -3.42
C ALA A 157 -6.74 2.48 -3.39
N ALA A 158 -7.04 1.27 -2.86
CA ALA A 158 -8.42 0.80 -2.71
C ALA A 158 -9.18 1.61 -1.66
N TRP A 159 -8.53 2.01 -0.56
CA TRP A 159 -9.13 2.90 0.43
C TRP A 159 -9.45 4.27 -0.18
N ALA A 160 -8.51 4.92 -0.88
CA ALA A 160 -8.72 6.20 -1.54
C ALA A 160 -9.86 6.14 -2.56
N ALA A 161 -10.01 5.02 -3.26
CA ALA A 161 -11.11 4.78 -4.20
C ALA A 161 -12.51 4.75 -3.54
N THR A 162 -12.59 4.53 -2.22
CA THR A 162 -13.85 4.56 -1.45
C THR A 162 -14.13 5.90 -0.76
N GLU A 163 -13.15 6.81 -0.72
CA GLU A 163 -13.32 8.14 -0.12
C GLU A 163 -13.96 9.10 -1.13
N PRO A 164 -15.12 9.68 -0.85
CA PRO A 164 -15.84 10.51 -1.81
C PRO A 164 -15.05 11.73 -2.31
N ASP A 165 -14.21 12.31 -1.45
CA ASP A 165 -13.38 13.47 -1.76
C ASP A 165 -12.11 13.13 -2.56
N MET A 166 -11.77 11.84 -2.68
CA MET A 166 -10.63 11.32 -3.44
C MET A 166 -11.04 10.60 -4.72
N ALA A 167 -12.13 9.83 -4.68
CA ALA A 167 -12.57 8.96 -5.77
C ALA A 167 -12.72 9.70 -7.11
N ASP A 168 -13.26 10.92 -7.09
CA ASP A 168 -13.46 11.75 -8.29
C ASP A 168 -12.14 12.21 -8.93
N ARG A 169 -11.02 12.08 -8.22
CA ARG A 169 -9.68 12.44 -8.69
C ARG A 169 -8.99 11.28 -9.40
N ILE A 170 -9.51 10.05 -9.28
CA ILE A 170 -8.90 8.82 -9.78
C ILE A 170 -9.61 8.37 -11.06
N ALA A 171 -8.85 8.33 -12.16
CA ALA A 171 -9.37 7.86 -13.46
C ALA A 171 -9.30 6.34 -13.62
N GLY A 172 -8.41 5.67 -12.90
CA GLY A 172 -8.27 4.22 -12.87
C GLY A 172 -7.28 3.78 -11.81
N VAL A 173 -7.44 2.54 -11.35
CA VAL A 173 -6.60 1.95 -10.29
C VAL A 173 -5.95 0.67 -10.83
N VAL A 174 -4.65 0.53 -10.61
CA VAL A 174 -3.90 -0.72 -10.84
C VAL A 174 -3.43 -1.25 -9.48
N LEU A 175 -3.87 -2.43 -9.15
CA LEU A 175 -3.51 -3.12 -7.92
C LEU A 175 -2.55 -4.26 -8.24
N VAL A 176 -1.33 -4.19 -7.74
CA VAL A 176 -0.29 -5.21 -7.93
C VAL A 176 -0.13 -5.97 -6.62
N SER A 177 -0.50 -7.24 -6.60
CA SER A 177 -0.49 -8.10 -5.39
C SER A 177 -1.06 -7.40 -4.14
N PRO A 178 -2.28 -6.81 -4.20
CA PRO A 178 -2.79 -5.93 -3.16
C PRO A 178 -2.98 -6.67 -1.83
N ASN A 179 -2.61 -6.03 -0.73
CA ASN A 179 -2.80 -6.59 0.60
C ASN A 179 -4.18 -6.27 1.16
N PHE A 180 -5.17 -7.12 0.88
CA PHE A 180 -6.48 -7.07 1.52
C PHE A 180 -6.56 -7.92 2.79
N ALA A 181 -5.64 -8.87 2.93
CA ALA A 181 -5.34 -9.65 4.13
C ALA A 181 -3.99 -10.35 3.94
N VAL A 182 -3.22 -10.53 4.99
CA VAL A 182 -2.02 -11.36 4.93
C VAL A 182 -2.39 -12.84 4.73
N ALA A 183 -1.50 -13.62 4.10
CA ALA A 183 -1.74 -15.04 3.82
C ALA A 183 -1.77 -15.88 5.10
N ASP A 184 -0.95 -15.54 6.10
CA ASP A 184 -0.94 -16.20 7.40
C ASP A 184 -2.25 -15.93 8.15
N PRO A 185 -3.04 -16.97 8.49
CA PRO A 185 -4.27 -16.78 9.26
C PRO A 185 -4.07 -16.10 10.62
N ALA A 186 -2.88 -16.19 11.22
CA ALA A 186 -2.55 -15.51 12.47
C ALA A 186 -2.49 -13.99 12.28
N GLY A 187 -2.40 -13.47 11.04
CA GLY A 187 -2.43 -12.05 10.75
C GLY A 187 -3.67 -11.32 11.29
N VAL A 188 -4.79 -12.02 11.48
CA VAL A 188 -5.98 -11.45 12.12
C VAL A 188 -5.70 -10.92 13.54
N LEU A 189 -4.70 -11.46 14.23
CA LEU A 189 -4.30 -11.03 15.57
C LEU A 189 -3.74 -9.60 15.58
N LEU A 190 -3.20 -9.12 14.47
CA LEU A 190 -2.72 -7.74 14.32
C LEU A 190 -3.84 -6.70 14.48
N GLU A 191 -5.08 -7.11 14.28
CA GLU A 191 -6.27 -6.25 14.32
C GLU A 191 -7.01 -6.33 15.66
N TRP A 192 -6.59 -7.23 16.55
CA TRP A 192 -7.26 -7.45 17.81
C TRP A 192 -7.03 -6.31 18.81
N PRO A 193 -7.94 -6.17 19.80
CA PRO A 193 -7.68 -5.29 20.92
C PRO A 193 -6.38 -5.66 21.61
N PHE A 194 -5.64 -4.66 22.06
CA PHE A 194 -4.33 -4.80 22.73
C PHE A 194 -3.24 -5.42 21.84
N ALA A 195 -3.41 -5.51 20.50
CA ALA A 195 -2.39 -6.06 19.60
C ALA A 195 -1.04 -5.36 19.78
N ALA A 196 -1.04 -4.03 19.99
CA ALA A 196 0.17 -3.26 20.26
C ALA A 196 0.94 -3.73 21.51
N VAL A 197 0.25 -4.41 22.45
CA VAL A 197 0.86 -4.95 23.67
C VAL A 197 1.31 -6.40 23.45
N PHE A 198 0.42 -7.28 22.99
CA PHE A 198 0.72 -8.70 22.97
C PHE A 198 1.51 -9.17 21.73
N VAL A 199 1.38 -8.50 20.57
CA VAL A 199 2.08 -8.94 19.36
C VAL A 199 3.60 -8.94 19.55
N PRO A 200 4.25 -7.87 20.09
CA PRO A 200 5.69 -7.92 20.36
C PRO A 200 6.11 -9.01 21.33
N TRP A 201 5.21 -9.44 22.23
CA TRP A 201 5.48 -10.54 23.15
C TRP A 201 5.41 -11.91 22.48
N ILE A 202 4.53 -12.09 21.50
CA ILE A 202 4.33 -13.38 20.82
C ILE A 202 5.37 -13.59 19.73
N VAL A 203 5.60 -12.56 18.88
CA VAL A 203 6.46 -12.65 17.69
C VAL A 203 7.87 -12.07 17.88
N GLY A 204 8.15 -11.55 19.06
CA GLY A 204 9.39 -10.80 19.36
C GLY A 204 9.25 -9.29 19.10
N PRO A 205 10.21 -8.51 19.62
CA PRO A 205 10.20 -7.04 19.49
C PRO A 205 10.40 -6.56 18.06
N GLU A 206 11.03 -7.39 17.22
CA GLU A 206 11.34 -7.09 15.82
C GLU A 206 10.82 -8.17 14.88
N ARG A 207 10.53 -7.75 13.65
CA ARG A 207 10.21 -8.60 12.50
C ARG A 207 11.16 -8.26 11.37
N GLY A 208 11.29 -9.18 10.43
CA GLY A 208 12.15 -8.96 9.27
C GLY A 208 12.13 -10.13 8.32
N PHE A 209 12.92 -10.00 7.27
CA PHE A 209 13.15 -11.01 6.24
C PHE A 209 14.63 -10.95 5.81
N GLU A 210 15.09 -11.98 5.12
CA GLU A 210 16.42 -11.99 4.51
C GLU A 210 16.30 -11.46 3.08
N PRO A 211 17.02 -10.38 2.72
CA PRO A 211 16.96 -9.82 1.38
C PRO A 211 17.57 -10.77 0.34
N LEU A 212 16.99 -10.81 -0.84
CA LEU A 212 17.44 -11.66 -1.95
C LEU A 212 18.73 -11.12 -2.60
N ASN A 213 18.98 -9.83 -2.48
CA ASN A 213 20.15 -9.15 -3.04
C ASN A 213 20.39 -7.79 -2.35
N GLU A 214 21.53 -7.16 -2.67
CA GLU A 214 21.95 -5.87 -2.10
C GLU A 214 20.96 -4.72 -2.40
N ALA A 215 20.35 -4.71 -3.57
CA ALA A 215 19.39 -3.68 -3.93
C ALA A 215 18.11 -3.79 -3.07
N GLN A 216 17.65 -5.01 -2.80
CA GLN A 216 16.53 -5.21 -1.88
C GLN A 216 16.92 -4.79 -0.46
N ALA A 217 18.12 -5.14 0.02
CA ALA A 217 18.62 -4.68 1.32
C ALA A 217 18.72 -3.15 1.43
N THR A 218 18.96 -2.47 0.32
CA THR A 218 19.04 -1.01 0.27
C THR A 218 17.67 -0.34 0.31
N TYR A 219 16.71 -0.85 -0.47
CA TYR A 219 15.44 -0.17 -0.74
C TYR A 219 14.26 -0.70 0.06
N TRP A 220 14.44 -1.75 0.86
CA TRP A 220 13.49 -2.22 1.86
C TRP A 220 14.05 -2.07 3.27
N THR A 221 13.19 -1.81 4.22
CA THR A 221 13.54 -1.91 5.64
C THR A 221 13.45 -3.38 6.04
N GLU A 222 14.57 -4.10 5.98
CA GLU A 222 14.65 -5.56 6.19
C GLU A 222 14.32 -6.00 7.62
N ARG A 223 14.56 -5.11 8.61
CA ARG A 223 14.23 -5.32 10.03
C ARG A 223 13.52 -4.09 10.57
N TYR A 224 12.44 -4.31 11.28
CA TYR A 224 11.62 -3.24 11.85
C TYR A 224 10.93 -3.70 13.14
N PRO A 225 10.61 -2.79 14.07
CA PRO A 225 9.85 -3.11 15.28
C PRO A 225 8.50 -3.73 14.96
N SER A 226 8.14 -4.81 15.69
CA SER A 226 6.90 -5.57 15.46
C SER A 226 5.63 -4.72 15.55
N ILE A 227 5.68 -3.58 16.25
CA ILE A 227 4.57 -2.63 16.32
C ILE A 227 4.15 -2.12 14.93
N ALA A 228 5.08 -2.00 13.98
CA ALA A 228 4.77 -1.58 12.61
C ALA A 228 3.78 -2.52 11.92
N THR A 229 3.83 -3.84 12.22
CA THR A 229 2.85 -4.81 11.69
C THR A 229 1.46 -4.61 12.28
N VAL A 230 1.36 -4.14 13.53
CA VAL A 230 0.07 -3.82 14.15
C VAL A 230 -0.58 -2.59 13.47
N ARG A 231 0.25 -1.61 13.05
CA ARG A 231 -0.18 -0.47 12.23
C ARG A 231 -0.72 -0.93 10.88
N LEU A 232 -0.04 -1.88 10.24
CA LEU A 232 -0.54 -2.53 9.03
C LEU A 232 -1.90 -3.22 9.29
N GLY A 233 -2.04 -3.96 10.40
CA GLY A 233 -3.31 -4.56 10.81
C GLY A 233 -4.42 -3.53 10.98
N ALA A 234 -4.11 -2.35 11.55
CA ALA A 234 -5.06 -1.25 11.68
C ALA A 234 -5.54 -0.74 10.31
N LEU A 235 -4.64 -0.57 9.34
CA LEU A 235 -4.97 -0.19 7.97
C LEU A 235 -5.87 -1.24 7.29
N LEU A 236 -5.53 -2.52 7.41
CA LEU A 236 -6.33 -3.61 6.84
C LEU A 236 -7.75 -3.65 7.44
N ARG A 237 -7.88 -3.42 8.74
CA ARG A 237 -9.18 -3.32 9.42
C ARG A 237 -9.96 -2.12 8.90
N GLU A 238 -9.33 -0.97 8.72
CA GLU A 238 -9.95 0.25 8.19
C GLU A 238 -10.54 -0.02 6.80
N LEU A 239 -9.73 -0.57 5.87
CA LEU A 239 -10.22 -0.90 4.53
C LEU A 239 -11.35 -1.95 4.57
N ARG A 240 -11.28 -2.94 5.45
CA ARG A 240 -12.34 -3.95 5.58
C ARG A 240 -13.67 -3.35 6.02
N GLY A 241 -13.65 -2.26 6.77
CA GLY A 241 -14.82 -1.49 7.17
C GLY A 241 -15.45 -0.67 6.03
N ARG A 242 -14.76 -0.54 4.89
CA ARG A 242 -15.22 0.24 3.74
C ARG A 242 -16.12 -0.56 2.81
N ASP A 243 -17.04 0.14 2.18
CA ASP A 243 -17.83 -0.41 1.10
C ASP A 243 -17.11 -0.21 -0.24
N LEU A 244 -16.43 -1.25 -0.73
CA LEU A 244 -15.77 -1.23 -2.03
C LEU A 244 -16.76 -1.04 -3.20
N GLY A 245 -18.07 -1.22 -2.96
CA GLY A 245 -19.12 -0.93 -3.94
C GLY A 245 -19.22 0.56 -4.30
N THR A 246 -18.65 1.45 -3.47
CA THR A 246 -18.60 2.90 -3.77
C THR A 246 -17.44 3.28 -4.69
N ALA A 247 -16.44 2.41 -4.86
CA ALA A 247 -15.32 2.62 -5.79
C ALA A 247 -15.77 2.45 -7.23
N GLY A 248 -16.20 3.54 -7.88
CA GLY A 248 -16.84 3.51 -9.21
C GLY A 248 -15.87 3.53 -10.38
N MET A 249 -14.57 3.83 -10.18
CA MET A 249 -13.59 3.85 -11.25
C MET A 249 -13.16 2.42 -11.67
N PRO A 250 -12.68 2.24 -12.92
CA PRO A 250 -12.12 0.97 -13.37
C PRO A 250 -10.91 0.54 -12.53
N VAL A 251 -10.79 -0.79 -12.29
CA VAL A 251 -9.64 -1.38 -11.61
C VAL A 251 -9.05 -2.55 -12.37
N LEU A 252 -7.72 -2.58 -12.48
CA LEU A 252 -6.93 -3.73 -12.92
C LEU A 252 -6.28 -4.36 -11.68
N VAL A 253 -6.46 -5.67 -11.49
CA VAL A 253 -5.86 -6.42 -10.38
C VAL A 253 -4.90 -7.47 -10.93
N LEU A 254 -3.61 -7.23 -10.72
CA LEU A 254 -2.50 -8.10 -11.09
C LEU A 254 -2.02 -8.83 -9.84
N PHE A 255 -1.97 -10.15 -9.87
CA PHE A 255 -1.54 -10.97 -8.72
C PHE A 255 -1.08 -12.36 -9.18
N SER A 256 -0.35 -13.07 -8.34
CA SER A 256 -0.01 -14.47 -8.55
C SER A 256 -0.92 -15.37 -7.72
N GLU A 257 -1.38 -16.49 -8.29
CA GLU A 257 -2.11 -17.52 -7.51
C GLU A 257 -1.21 -18.22 -6.47
N ALA A 258 0.11 -18.10 -6.62
CA ALA A 258 1.10 -18.66 -5.73
C ALA A 258 1.58 -17.67 -4.65
N ASP A 259 0.99 -16.47 -4.56
CA ASP A 259 1.37 -15.48 -3.55
C ASP A 259 1.26 -16.06 -2.14
N SER A 260 2.39 -16.09 -1.42
CA SER A 260 2.49 -16.63 -0.07
C SER A 260 2.53 -15.56 1.03
N VAL A 261 2.50 -14.27 0.65
CA VAL A 261 2.55 -13.12 1.57
C VAL A 261 1.15 -12.57 1.83
N VAL A 262 0.34 -12.40 0.78
CA VAL A 262 -1.02 -11.90 0.89
C VAL A 262 -2.05 -12.94 0.44
N SER A 263 -3.27 -12.82 0.95
CA SER A 263 -4.35 -13.75 0.67
C SER A 263 -4.97 -13.50 -0.71
N VAL A 264 -4.71 -14.39 -1.65
CA VAL A 264 -5.34 -14.38 -2.98
C VAL A 264 -6.86 -14.46 -2.88
N ALA A 265 -7.38 -15.23 -1.92
CA ALA A 265 -8.82 -15.30 -1.66
C ALA A 265 -9.41 -13.95 -1.25
N ALA A 266 -8.70 -13.18 -0.41
CA ALA A 266 -9.11 -11.84 -0.03
C ALA A 266 -9.05 -10.87 -1.21
N THR A 267 -8.03 -10.96 -2.07
CA THR A 267 -7.91 -10.19 -3.31
C THR A 267 -9.12 -10.43 -4.24
N ARG A 268 -9.48 -11.68 -4.49
CA ARG A 268 -10.64 -12.03 -5.30
C ARG A 268 -11.96 -11.56 -4.69
N ALA A 269 -12.11 -11.70 -3.37
CA ALA A 269 -13.29 -11.25 -2.63
C ALA A 269 -13.44 -9.71 -2.67
N ALA A 270 -12.35 -8.96 -2.57
CA ALA A 270 -12.35 -7.51 -2.69
C ALA A 270 -12.71 -7.07 -4.11
N ALA A 271 -12.11 -7.68 -5.13
CA ALA A 271 -12.42 -7.42 -6.53
C ALA A 271 -13.90 -7.68 -6.86
N ALA A 272 -14.49 -8.75 -6.31
CA ALA A 272 -15.91 -9.07 -6.50
C ALA A 272 -16.87 -8.04 -5.86
N ARG A 273 -16.39 -7.22 -4.93
CA ARG A 273 -17.16 -6.16 -4.26
C ARG A 273 -16.93 -4.77 -4.85
N TRP A 274 -15.99 -4.63 -5.79
CA TRP A 274 -15.66 -3.34 -6.40
C TRP A 274 -16.84 -2.82 -7.23
N GLY A 275 -17.17 -1.53 -7.10
CA GLY A 275 -18.36 -0.95 -7.73
C GLY A 275 -18.21 -0.64 -9.21
N GLY A 276 -16.99 -0.36 -9.66
CA GLY A 276 -16.65 -0.07 -11.05
C GLY A 276 -16.28 -1.31 -11.88
N PRO A 277 -15.89 -1.14 -13.15
CA PRO A 277 -15.37 -2.21 -13.99
C PRO A 277 -14.12 -2.86 -13.39
N VAL A 278 -14.08 -4.20 -13.36
CA VAL A 278 -12.97 -4.98 -12.79
C VAL A 278 -12.33 -5.84 -13.88
N THR A 279 -11.01 -5.74 -14.00
CA THR A 279 -10.18 -6.66 -14.79
C THR A 279 -9.28 -7.45 -13.84
N LEU A 280 -9.54 -8.75 -13.68
CA LEU A 280 -8.64 -9.66 -12.96
C LEU A 280 -7.61 -10.24 -13.94
N ALA A 281 -6.34 -10.05 -13.64
CA ALA A 281 -5.22 -10.51 -14.48
C ALA A 281 -4.21 -11.32 -13.66
N PRO A 282 -4.52 -12.60 -13.32
CA PRO A 282 -3.57 -13.45 -12.62
C PRO A 282 -2.33 -13.68 -13.47
N GLN A 283 -1.15 -13.51 -12.86
CA GLN A 283 0.15 -13.63 -13.52
C GLN A 283 0.73 -15.02 -13.29
N VAL A 284 1.15 -15.67 -14.37
CA VAL A 284 1.92 -16.91 -14.32
C VAL A 284 3.39 -16.56 -14.25
N LEU A 285 4.02 -16.83 -13.13
CA LEU A 285 5.42 -16.50 -12.93
C LEU A 285 6.33 -17.59 -13.53
N PRO A 286 7.40 -17.22 -14.23
CA PRO A 286 8.43 -18.19 -14.63
C PRO A 286 9.18 -18.70 -13.38
N GLY A 287 9.78 -19.88 -13.48
CA GLY A 287 10.45 -20.51 -12.34
C GLY A 287 11.73 -19.81 -11.86
N THR A 288 12.23 -18.79 -12.59
CA THR A 288 13.46 -18.04 -12.28
C THR A 288 13.29 -16.55 -12.58
N GLY A 289 14.08 -15.71 -11.92
CA GLY A 289 14.05 -14.26 -12.12
C GLY A 289 12.78 -13.62 -11.59
N VAL A 290 12.20 -14.20 -10.53
CA VAL A 290 11.02 -13.74 -9.84
C VAL A 290 11.17 -13.94 -8.35
N ASP A 291 10.41 -13.17 -7.58
CA ASP A 291 10.29 -13.31 -6.13
C ASP A 291 9.85 -14.74 -5.76
N PRO A 292 10.62 -15.48 -4.94
CA PRO A 292 10.24 -16.83 -4.50
C PRO A 292 8.92 -16.90 -3.72
N SER A 293 8.51 -15.81 -3.09
CA SER A 293 7.22 -15.70 -2.40
C SER A 293 6.05 -15.46 -3.36
N ALA A 294 6.33 -15.20 -4.64
CA ALA A 294 5.38 -14.84 -5.69
C ALA A 294 4.52 -13.60 -5.37
N HIS A 295 5.02 -12.72 -4.50
CA HIS A 295 4.35 -11.53 -4.01
C HIS A 295 4.74 -10.27 -4.81
N VAL A 296 6.03 -9.94 -4.88
CA VAL A 296 6.51 -8.82 -5.70
C VAL A 296 6.64 -9.31 -7.14
N ILE A 297 5.53 -9.26 -7.88
CA ILE A 297 5.39 -9.88 -9.21
C ILE A 297 5.96 -9.04 -10.37
N ALA A 298 6.70 -7.96 -10.08
CA ALA A 298 7.34 -7.11 -11.09
C ALA A 298 8.52 -6.36 -10.47
N GLY A 299 9.29 -5.65 -11.30
CA GLY A 299 10.41 -4.82 -10.87
C GLY A 299 11.75 -5.53 -11.00
N ASP A 300 12.77 -4.75 -11.37
CA ASP A 300 14.09 -5.29 -11.74
C ASP A 300 14.88 -5.79 -10.53
N ILE A 301 14.50 -5.43 -9.30
CA ILE A 301 15.22 -5.86 -8.09
C ILE A 301 14.91 -7.32 -7.75
N VAL A 302 13.65 -7.73 -7.75
CA VAL A 302 13.26 -9.09 -7.28
C VAL A 302 12.51 -9.93 -8.31
N SER A 303 11.90 -9.30 -9.32
CA SER A 303 11.14 -10.01 -10.36
C SER A 303 11.40 -9.46 -11.77
N PRO A 304 12.67 -9.35 -12.21
CA PRO A 304 13.02 -8.76 -13.51
C PRO A 304 12.36 -9.47 -14.70
N ALA A 305 12.10 -10.77 -14.60
CA ALA A 305 11.45 -11.53 -15.66
C ALA A 305 10.01 -11.07 -15.95
N MET A 306 9.36 -10.41 -15.01
CA MET A 306 7.96 -9.97 -15.10
C MET A 306 7.79 -8.46 -15.32
N THR A 307 8.86 -7.68 -15.30
CA THR A 307 8.81 -6.22 -15.51
C THR A 307 8.14 -5.86 -16.83
N GLY A 308 8.52 -6.52 -17.94
CA GLY A 308 7.91 -6.31 -19.25
C GLY A 308 6.44 -6.76 -19.29
N PRO A 309 6.12 -8.02 -19.01
CA PRO A 309 4.75 -8.53 -19.00
C PRO A 309 3.77 -7.71 -18.17
N VAL A 310 4.16 -7.27 -16.96
CA VAL A 310 3.31 -6.45 -16.08
C VAL A 310 3.13 -5.05 -16.67
N THR A 311 4.19 -4.45 -17.22
CA THR A 311 4.10 -3.14 -17.90
C THR A 311 3.13 -3.21 -19.08
N ASP A 312 3.25 -4.23 -19.92
CA ASP A 312 2.40 -4.43 -21.10
C ASP A 312 0.93 -4.66 -20.72
N ALA A 313 0.68 -5.42 -19.65
CA ALA A 313 -0.66 -5.64 -19.14
C ALA A 313 -1.32 -4.34 -18.66
N ILE A 314 -0.56 -3.48 -17.94
CA ILE A 314 -1.05 -2.18 -17.50
C ILE A 314 -1.36 -1.28 -18.72
N LEU A 315 -0.43 -1.17 -19.66
CA LEU A 315 -0.60 -0.30 -20.83
C LEU A 315 -1.76 -0.76 -21.72
N GLY A 316 -1.91 -2.07 -21.93
CA GLY A 316 -3.03 -2.65 -22.66
C GLY A 316 -4.37 -2.29 -22.00
N TRP A 317 -4.46 -2.41 -20.68
CA TRP A 317 -5.66 -2.06 -19.94
C TRP A 317 -5.95 -0.54 -19.94
N VAL A 318 -4.92 0.30 -19.77
CA VAL A 318 -5.11 1.77 -19.81
C VAL A 318 -5.62 2.24 -21.18
N ALA A 319 -5.20 1.59 -22.27
CA ALA A 319 -5.68 1.92 -23.62
C ALA A 319 -7.20 1.69 -23.81
N GLU A 320 -7.81 0.84 -22.96
CA GLU A 320 -9.25 0.53 -22.98
C GLU A 320 -10.07 1.44 -22.05
N LEU A 321 -9.41 2.30 -21.23
CA LEU A 321 -10.11 3.19 -20.32
C LEU A 321 -10.91 4.26 -21.09
N PRO A 322 -12.09 4.66 -20.58
CA PRO A 322 -12.87 5.76 -21.13
C PRO A 322 -12.01 7.04 -21.25
N ARG A 323 -12.13 7.72 -22.37
CA ARG A 323 -11.44 9.00 -22.65
C ARG A 323 -12.08 10.15 -21.91
#